data_eb6fca87c47316cb119e2de51a527db5
#
_entry.id   eb6fca87c47316cb119e2de51a527db5
#
_cell.length_a   1.000
_cell.length_b   1.000
_cell.length_c   1.000
_cell.angle_alpha   90.00
_cell.angle_beta   90.00
_cell.angle_gamma   90.00
#
_symmetry.space_group_name_H-M   'P 1'
#
loop_
_entity.id
_entity.type
_entity.pdbx_description
1 polymer ?
#
loop_
_entity_poly.entity_id
_entity_poly.type
_entity_poly.pdbx_seq_one_letter_code
_entity_poly.pdbx_strand_id
1 'polypeptide(L)'
;MQHMRLFRIILLGFALSACAITHAQVLYRISGNSAAAPSYILATNRMLDMTFIDTIPNAFKCYAECNKVITEFAMQDYEAIAALRQAALLPDSVQLRNFYANDEYQEIDEALRVNLGMGLDKLGRMKPSYLAEMLRSELMKRWLHYDEDRTMETFFERVALEANTPVYGLDDVGETMYMLFDREPFHWQCEELKKVVQYPEKEVRLERQLLDMYRYGRLSDMAYLVKSPDNLTSLSYSDYQVFAKRNRQWVKRLSPHLREGKAFITLNAIYLGGEDGLLAQLKAAGYRVKPVNR
;
A
#
# COMPACT_ATOMS: atom_id res chain seq x y z
N MET A 1 -4.82 48.28 -48.32
CA MET A 1 -5.64 47.82 -47.20
C MET A 1 -5.70 46.29 -47.05
N GLN A 2 -4.67 45.59 -47.47
CA GLN A 2 -4.66 44.11 -47.43
C GLN A 2 -3.60 43.54 -46.44
N HIS A 3 -2.73 44.38 -45.88
CA HIS A 3 -1.66 43.93 -44.96
C HIS A 3 -1.99 44.05 -43.48
N MET A 4 -3.18 44.49 -43.11
CA MET A 4 -3.58 44.69 -41.70
C MET A 4 -4.47 43.58 -41.15
N ARG A 5 -4.85 42.57 -41.95
CA ARG A 5 -5.67 41.42 -41.53
C ARG A 5 -4.88 40.17 -41.17
N LEU A 6 -3.63 40.07 -41.56
CA LEU A 6 -2.79 38.89 -41.25
C LEU A 6 -2.14 38.91 -39.85
N PHE A 7 -2.07 40.08 -39.20
CA PHE A 7 -1.43 40.23 -37.86
C PHE A 7 -2.37 39.95 -36.69
N ARG A 8 -3.66 39.71 -36.92
CA ARG A 8 -4.64 39.42 -35.88
C ARG A 8 -4.92 37.93 -35.62
N ILE A 9 -4.37 37.04 -36.44
CA ILE A 9 -4.64 35.60 -36.33
C ILE A 9 -3.50 34.85 -35.62
N ILE A 10 -2.33 35.49 -35.43
CA ILE A 10 -1.16 34.84 -34.75
C ILE A 10 -1.19 35.04 -33.22
N LEU A 11 -2.07 35.92 -32.69
CA LEU A 11 -2.14 36.24 -31.25
C LEU A 11 -3.16 35.39 -30.45
N LEU A 12 -3.85 34.43 -31.10
CA LEU A 12 -4.83 33.57 -30.42
C LEU A 12 -4.36 32.10 -30.25
N GLY A 13 -3.10 31.81 -30.58
CA GLY A 13 -2.51 30.45 -30.49
C GLY A 13 -1.62 30.18 -29.26
N PHE A 14 -1.40 31.18 -28.41
CA PHE A 14 -0.73 30.98 -27.12
C PHE A 14 -1.80 30.85 -26.01
N ALA A 15 -2.76 29.96 -26.20
CA ALA A 15 -3.57 29.48 -25.09
C ALA A 15 -2.62 28.68 -24.19
N LEU A 16 -2.30 29.27 -23.04
CA LEU A 16 -1.62 28.72 -21.91
C LEU A 16 -1.96 27.22 -21.74
N SER A 17 -1.07 26.35 -22.19
CA SER A 17 -0.84 25.09 -21.47
C SER A 17 -0.20 25.50 -20.15
N ALA A 18 -1.04 26.00 -19.22
CA ALA A 18 -0.72 25.93 -17.82
C ALA A 18 -0.54 24.44 -17.56
N CYS A 19 0.71 23.99 -17.54
CA CYS A 19 1.08 22.70 -17.00
C CYS A 19 0.63 22.79 -15.55
N ALA A 20 -0.63 22.44 -15.30
CA ALA A 20 -1.12 22.24 -13.97
C ALA A 20 -0.22 21.17 -13.41
N ILE A 21 0.70 21.53 -12.52
CA ILE A 21 1.41 20.58 -11.68
C ILE A 21 0.27 19.88 -10.93
N THR A 22 -0.19 18.76 -11.49
CA THR A 22 -1.20 17.91 -10.86
C THR A 22 -0.50 17.26 -9.68
N HIS A 23 -0.61 17.90 -8.51
CA HIS A 23 -0.23 17.23 -7.29
C HIS A 23 -1.05 15.95 -7.16
N ALA A 24 -0.39 14.88 -6.73
CA ALA A 24 -1.04 13.60 -6.50
C ALA A 24 -2.30 13.80 -5.64
N GLN A 25 -3.46 13.42 -6.16
CA GLN A 25 -4.70 13.41 -5.38
C GLN A 25 -4.72 12.16 -4.51
N VAL A 26 -4.01 12.20 -3.38
CA VAL A 26 -3.86 11.09 -2.45
C VAL A 26 -4.44 11.39 -1.07
N LEU A 27 -4.90 12.61 -0.83
CA LEU A 27 -5.54 13.04 0.42
C LEU A 27 -7.01 13.38 0.18
N TYR A 28 -7.89 12.79 0.98
CA TYR A 28 -9.35 12.92 0.85
C TYR A 28 -9.99 13.32 2.17
N ARG A 29 -10.99 14.21 2.08
CA ARG A 29 -11.87 14.61 3.20
C ARG A 29 -13.14 13.77 3.18
N ILE A 30 -13.49 13.22 4.34
CA ILE A 30 -14.71 12.45 4.57
C ILE A 30 -15.64 13.28 5.44
N SER A 31 -16.92 13.35 5.07
CA SER A 31 -17.95 14.11 5.80
C SER A 31 -19.35 13.58 5.45
N GLY A 32 -20.37 14.09 6.12
CA GLY A 32 -21.75 13.61 5.93
C GLY A 32 -22.04 12.33 6.70
N ASN A 33 -23.17 11.69 6.39
CA ASN A 33 -23.62 10.47 7.06
C ASN A 33 -23.56 10.56 8.60
N SER A 34 -24.08 11.66 9.17
CA SER A 34 -24.07 11.95 10.62
C SER A 34 -22.70 12.12 11.26
N ALA A 35 -21.63 12.34 10.49
CA ALA A 35 -20.32 12.67 11.02
C ALA A 35 -20.34 14.03 11.77
N ALA A 36 -19.91 14.06 13.03
CA ALA A 36 -19.89 15.28 13.85
C ALA A 36 -18.86 16.31 13.34
N ALA A 37 -17.78 15.84 12.75
CA ALA A 37 -16.72 16.63 12.16
C ALA A 37 -16.08 15.90 10.96
N PRO A 38 -15.35 16.59 10.08
CA PRO A 38 -14.60 15.92 9.04
C PRO A 38 -13.53 14.99 9.57
N SER A 39 -13.28 13.92 8.81
CA SER A 39 -12.12 13.05 8.93
C SER A 39 -11.36 13.06 7.60
N TYR A 40 -10.13 12.58 7.60
CA TYR A 40 -9.28 12.58 6.40
C TYR A 40 -8.69 11.21 6.15
N ILE A 41 -8.59 10.83 4.87
CA ILE A 41 -7.84 9.63 4.43
C ILE A 41 -6.67 10.10 3.59
N LEU A 42 -5.48 9.69 3.99
CA LEU A 42 -4.25 9.76 3.21
C LEU A 42 -3.97 8.38 2.63
N ALA A 43 -3.98 8.28 1.30
CA ALA A 43 -3.40 7.13 0.61
C ALA A 43 -1.87 7.14 0.86
N THR A 44 -1.31 6.06 1.36
CA THR A 44 0.13 5.92 1.59
C THR A 44 0.77 4.97 0.58
N ASN A 45 2.10 5.04 0.48
CA ASN A 45 2.90 4.08 -0.26
C ASN A 45 4.17 3.80 0.55
N ARG A 46 4.38 2.53 0.89
CA ARG A 46 5.50 2.10 1.73
C ARG A 46 6.90 2.35 1.13
N MET A 47 6.98 2.47 -0.21
CA MET A 47 8.25 2.70 -0.91
C MET A 47 8.63 4.19 -1.01
N LEU A 48 7.83 5.08 -0.45
CA LEU A 48 8.12 6.51 -0.43
C LEU A 48 8.67 6.95 0.93
N ASP A 49 9.76 7.72 0.89
CA ASP A 49 10.30 8.39 2.07
C ASP A 49 9.27 9.34 2.67
N MET A 50 9.29 9.50 3.99
CA MET A 50 8.36 10.36 4.72
C MET A 50 8.39 11.82 4.24
N THR A 51 9.51 12.29 3.68
CA THR A 51 9.60 13.65 3.13
C THR A 51 8.69 13.87 1.93
N PHE A 52 8.19 12.80 1.29
CA PHE A 52 7.19 12.93 0.25
C PHE A 52 5.88 13.57 0.77
N ILE A 53 5.58 13.44 2.05
CA ILE A 53 4.40 14.03 2.70
C ILE A 53 4.40 15.55 2.54
N ASP A 54 5.57 16.21 2.53
CA ASP A 54 5.71 17.66 2.33
C ASP A 54 5.18 18.11 0.96
N THR A 55 5.14 17.21 -0.01
CA THR A 55 4.62 17.49 -1.36
C THR A 55 3.10 17.37 -1.45
N ILE A 56 2.44 16.80 -0.42
CA ILE A 56 0.99 16.59 -0.38
C ILE A 56 0.31 17.80 0.25
N PRO A 57 -0.43 18.61 -0.53
CA PRO A 57 -1.04 19.84 -0.02
C PRO A 57 -1.93 19.57 1.20
N ASN A 58 -1.75 20.37 2.24
CA ASN A 58 -2.54 20.32 3.47
C ASN A 58 -2.43 19.02 4.30
N ALA A 59 -1.49 18.08 4.04
CA ALA A 59 -1.41 16.83 4.78
C ALA A 59 -1.24 17.07 6.30
N PHE A 60 -0.26 17.86 6.70
CA PHE A 60 -0.03 18.20 8.11
C PHE A 60 -1.14 19.03 8.73
N LYS A 61 -1.76 19.94 7.96
CA LYS A 61 -2.91 20.71 8.43
C LYS A 61 -4.10 19.80 8.73
N CYS A 62 -4.42 18.90 7.82
CA CYS A 62 -5.51 17.92 8.01
C CYS A 62 -5.22 16.97 9.19
N TYR A 63 -3.97 16.56 9.37
CA TYR A 63 -3.55 15.78 10.53
C TYR A 63 -3.75 16.56 11.83
N ALA A 64 -3.32 17.83 11.89
CA ALA A 64 -3.46 18.67 13.07
C ALA A 64 -4.94 18.96 13.48
N GLU A 65 -5.89 18.83 12.55
CA GLU A 65 -7.32 18.92 12.83
C GLU A 65 -7.89 17.65 13.50
N CYS A 66 -7.12 16.56 13.53
CA CYS A 66 -7.54 15.25 14.00
C CYS A 66 -7.07 14.98 15.45
N ASN A 67 -7.77 14.09 16.12
CA ASN A 67 -7.46 13.68 17.50
C ASN A 67 -7.24 12.17 17.65
N LYS A 68 -7.18 11.45 16.56
CA LYS A 68 -6.88 10.01 16.49
C LYS A 68 -6.29 9.67 15.12
N VAL A 69 -5.46 8.64 15.08
CA VAL A 69 -4.94 8.03 13.85
C VAL A 69 -5.55 6.65 13.67
N ILE A 70 -5.87 6.29 12.44
CA ILE A 70 -6.36 4.97 12.09
C ILE A 70 -5.48 4.43 10.97
N THR A 71 -4.95 3.23 11.14
CA THR A 71 -4.07 2.54 10.20
C THR A 71 -4.63 1.15 9.85
N GLU A 72 -4.01 0.43 8.95
CA GLU A 72 -4.42 -0.94 8.63
C GLU A 72 -4.29 -1.85 9.85
N PHE A 73 -3.12 -1.84 10.47
CA PHE A 73 -2.81 -2.60 11.67
C PHE A 73 -1.94 -1.75 12.60
N ALA A 74 -2.36 -1.60 13.85
CA ALA A 74 -1.61 -0.82 14.84
C ALA A 74 -0.45 -1.66 15.42
N MET A 75 0.78 -1.23 15.16
CA MET A 75 2.02 -1.96 15.53
C MET A 75 2.44 -1.78 17.00
N GLN A 76 1.51 -1.43 17.89
CA GLN A 76 1.82 -1.17 19.30
C GLN A 76 1.68 -2.39 20.20
N ASP A 77 1.01 -3.43 19.74
CA ASP A 77 0.72 -4.63 20.49
C ASP A 77 1.87 -5.64 20.35
N TYR A 78 2.71 -5.74 21.37
CA TYR A 78 3.83 -6.67 21.41
C TYR A 78 3.39 -8.13 21.30
N GLU A 79 2.23 -8.49 21.88
CA GLU A 79 1.71 -9.86 21.79
C GLU A 79 1.26 -10.15 20.35
N ALA A 80 0.61 -9.19 19.70
CA ALA A 80 0.23 -9.29 18.30
C ALA A 80 1.48 -9.43 17.38
N ILE A 81 2.53 -8.66 17.62
CA ILE A 81 3.79 -8.77 16.88
C ILE A 81 4.44 -10.13 17.10
N ALA A 82 4.47 -10.64 18.33
CA ALA A 82 5.00 -11.97 18.62
C ALA A 82 4.19 -13.07 17.92
N ALA A 83 2.87 -12.96 17.91
CA ALA A 83 1.98 -13.86 17.21
C ALA A 83 2.18 -13.82 15.68
N LEU A 84 2.38 -12.64 15.08
CA LEU A 84 2.73 -12.49 13.65
C LEU A 84 4.06 -13.18 13.33
N ARG A 85 5.09 -13.02 14.15
CA ARG A 85 6.37 -13.71 13.95
C ARG A 85 6.22 -15.23 14.00
N GLN A 86 5.40 -15.74 14.92
CA GLN A 86 5.13 -17.17 14.99
C GLN A 86 4.33 -17.67 13.78
N ALA A 87 3.36 -16.88 13.32
CA ALA A 87 2.56 -17.21 12.15
C ALA A 87 3.36 -17.26 10.83
N ALA A 88 4.50 -16.58 10.78
CA ALA A 88 5.40 -16.62 9.63
C ALA A 88 6.17 -17.96 9.53
N LEU A 89 6.08 -18.85 10.54
CA LEU A 89 6.80 -20.12 10.56
C LEU A 89 5.95 -21.24 9.98
N LEU A 90 6.63 -22.20 9.36
CA LEU A 90 6.05 -23.46 8.93
C LEU A 90 5.89 -24.42 10.11
N PRO A 91 4.89 -25.32 10.08
CA PRO A 91 4.82 -26.45 11.01
C PRO A 91 6.12 -27.28 10.97
N ASP A 92 6.49 -27.90 12.09
CA ASP A 92 7.70 -28.72 12.20
C ASP A 92 7.78 -29.88 11.20
N SER A 93 6.62 -30.38 10.79
CA SER A 93 6.50 -31.45 9.81
C SER A 93 6.73 -31.03 8.36
N VAL A 94 6.79 -29.73 8.07
CA VAL A 94 6.91 -29.18 6.71
C VAL A 94 8.36 -28.76 6.45
N GLN A 95 8.94 -29.29 5.37
CA GLN A 95 10.27 -28.92 4.90
C GLN A 95 10.18 -28.39 3.48
N LEU A 96 10.65 -27.17 3.24
CA LEU A 96 10.60 -26.51 1.92
C LEU A 96 11.27 -27.33 0.83
N ARG A 97 12.32 -28.09 1.18
CA ARG A 97 13.03 -28.96 0.23
C ARG A 97 12.11 -29.94 -0.50
N ASN A 98 10.99 -30.33 0.10
CA ASN A 98 10.05 -31.28 -0.49
C ASN A 98 9.15 -30.67 -1.56
N PHE A 99 9.19 -29.34 -1.75
CA PHE A 99 8.30 -28.60 -2.64
C PHE A 99 9.01 -27.96 -3.84
N TYR A 100 10.34 -28.15 -3.93
CA TYR A 100 11.16 -27.63 -5.02
C TYR A 100 12.03 -28.75 -5.60
N ALA A 101 12.30 -28.68 -6.90
CA ALA A 101 13.37 -29.47 -7.50
C ALA A 101 14.73 -29.08 -6.90
N ASN A 102 15.75 -29.96 -7.02
CA ASN A 102 17.03 -29.69 -6.38
C ASN A 102 17.71 -28.41 -6.87
N ASP A 103 17.62 -28.12 -8.14
CA ASP A 103 18.14 -26.91 -8.78
C ASP A 103 17.37 -25.66 -8.32
N GLU A 104 16.05 -25.72 -8.29
CA GLU A 104 15.20 -24.63 -7.77
C GLU A 104 15.50 -24.33 -6.30
N TYR A 105 15.67 -25.38 -5.48
CA TYR A 105 16.00 -25.21 -4.07
C TYR A 105 17.35 -24.53 -3.88
N GLN A 106 18.35 -24.89 -4.70
CA GLN A 106 19.67 -24.27 -4.68
C GLN A 106 19.64 -22.83 -5.16
N GLU A 107 18.87 -22.54 -6.21
CA GLU A 107 18.68 -21.18 -6.72
C GLU A 107 18.04 -20.26 -5.66
N ILE A 108 17.03 -20.75 -4.95
CA ILE A 108 16.39 -20.03 -3.84
C ILE A 108 17.38 -19.84 -2.68
N ASP A 109 18.11 -20.86 -2.28
CA ASP A 109 19.10 -20.79 -1.19
C ASP A 109 20.17 -19.73 -1.50
N GLU A 110 20.71 -19.74 -2.71
CA GLU A 110 21.71 -18.76 -3.17
C GLU A 110 21.13 -17.34 -3.19
N ALA A 111 19.93 -17.16 -3.72
CA ALA A 111 19.27 -15.85 -3.75
C ALA A 111 19.06 -15.27 -2.34
N LEU A 112 18.66 -16.12 -1.38
CA LEU A 112 18.53 -15.73 0.02
C LEU A 112 19.87 -15.35 0.63
N ARG A 113 20.94 -16.15 0.40
CA ARG A 113 22.30 -15.83 0.89
C ARG A 113 22.82 -14.52 0.34
N VAL A 114 22.67 -14.29 -0.95
CA VAL A 114 23.16 -13.08 -1.63
C VAL A 114 22.40 -11.83 -1.16
N ASN A 115 21.10 -11.93 -0.96
CA ASN A 115 20.27 -10.76 -0.66
C ASN A 115 20.05 -10.55 0.85
N LEU A 116 19.93 -11.62 1.64
CA LEU A 116 19.61 -11.55 3.08
C LEU A 116 20.79 -11.98 3.99
N GLY A 117 21.90 -12.44 3.39
CA GLY A 117 23.05 -12.96 4.16
C GLY A 117 22.80 -14.31 4.82
N MET A 118 21.67 -14.95 4.61
CA MET A 118 21.27 -16.22 5.22
C MET A 118 20.56 -17.10 4.20
N GLY A 119 20.90 -18.39 4.17
CA GLY A 119 20.26 -19.36 3.29
C GLY A 119 19.12 -20.13 3.95
N LEU A 120 18.61 -21.14 3.24
CA LEU A 120 17.53 -22.01 3.70
C LEU A 120 17.91 -22.89 4.90
N ASP A 121 19.19 -23.05 5.20
CA ASP A 121 19.68 -23.67 6.44
C ASP A 121 19.22 -22.90 7.69
N LYS A 122 19.04 -21.59 7.59
CA LYS A 122 18.55 -20.68 8.64
C LYS A 122 17.08 -20.30 8.45
N LEU A 123 16.70 -20.04 7.22
CA LEU A 123 15.40 -19.46 6.87
C LEU A 123 14.35 -20.48 6.43
N GLY A 124 14.74 -21.75 6.23
CA GLY A 124 13.86 -22.80 5.68
C GLY A 124 12.66 -23.21 6.55
N ARG A 125 12.55 -22.63 7.74
CA ARG A 125 11.35 -22.74 8.60
C ARG A 125 10.32 -21.62 8.36
N MET A 126 10.65 -20.63 7.55
CA MET A 126 9.74 -19.53 7.23
C MET A 126 8.81 -19.91 6.08
N LYS A 127 7.60 -19.38 6.08
CA LYS A 127 6.64 -19.54 4.98
C LYS A 127 7.21 -18.92 3.70
N PRO A 128 6.98 -19.54 2.52
CA PRO A 128 7.50 -19.02 1.25
C PRO A 128 7.03 -17.60 0.94
N SER A 129 5.77 -17.23 1.26
CA SER A 129 5.26 -15.87 1.13
C SER A 129 6.08 -14.85 1.91
N TYR A 130 6.50 -15.21 3.13
CA TYR A 130 7.32 -14.33 3.95
C TYR A 130 8.75 -14.19 3.40
N LEU A 131 9.35 -15.29 2.93
CA LEU A 131 10.65 -15.25 2.26
C LEU A 131 10.62 -14.41 0.98
N ALA A 132 9.54 -14.53 0.19
CA ALA A 132 9.33 -13.71 -1.00
C ALA A 132 9.26 -12.22 -0.65
N GLU A 133 8.54 -11.87 0.42
CA GLU A 133 8.43 -10.47 0.87
C GLU A 133 9.76 -9.92 1.41
N MET A 134 10.54 -10.72 2.14
CA MET A 134 11.89 -10.34 2.56
C MET A 134 12.79 -10.04 1.35
N LEU A 135 12.78 -10.92 0.33
CA LEU A 135 13.53 -10.69 -0.91
C LEU A 135 13.07 -9.44 -1.65
N ARG A 136 11.75 -9.22 -1.77
CA ARG A 136 11.21 -7.98 -2.38
C ARG A 136 11.71 -6.76 -1.64
N SER A 137 11.64 -6.74 -0.31
CA SER A 137 12.11 -5.62 0.49
C SER A 137 13.59 -5.29 0.18
N GLU A 138 14.47 -6.30 0.16
CA GLU A 138 15.88 -6.09 -0.16
C GLU A 138 16.11 -5.64 -1.62
N LEU A 139 15.34 -6.16 -2.57
CA LEU A 139 15.37 -5.69 -3.95
C LEU A 139 14.96 -4.21 -4.03
N MET A 140 13.91 -3.80 -3.32
CA MET A 140 13.45 -2.40 -3.31
C MET A 140 14.48 -1.49 -2.63
N LYS A 141 15.10 -1.89 -1.52
CA LYS A 141 16.20 -1.14 -0.89
C LYS A 141 17.33 -0.89 -1.88
N ARG A 142 17.75 -1.90 -2.61
CA ARG A 142 18.87 -1.84 -3.55
C ARG A 142 18.55 -1.02 -4.81
N TRP A 143 17.38 -1.21 -5.41
CA TRP A 143 17.05 -0.70 -6.73
C TRP A 143 16.25 0.60 -6.72
N LEU A 144 15.52 0.86 -5.63
CA LEU A 144 14.69 2.07 -5.47
C LEU A 144 15.21 3.00 -4.37
N HIS A 145 16.31 2.62 -3.70
CA HIS A 145 16.87 3.36 -2.55
C HIS A 145 15.85 3.57 -1.43
N TYR A 146 15.03 2.54 -1.21
CA TYR A 146 14.01 2.51 -0.19
C TYR A 146 14.64 2.35 1.20
N ASP A 147 14.15 3.12 2.17
CA ASP A 147 14.52 3.03 3.58
C ASP A 147 13.26 2.70 4.42
N GLU A 148 13.22 1.49 4.98
CA GLU A 148 12.06 1.00 5.71
C GLU A 148 11.79 1.76 7.02
N ASP A 149 12.83 2.40 7.61
CA ASP A 149 12.69 3.17 8.84
C ASP A 149 12.13 4.59 8.58
N ARG A 150 12.08 5.02 7.33
CA ARG A 150 11.73 6.37 6.92
C ARG A 150 10.52 6.43 5.98
N THR A 151 9.63 5.46 6.05
CA THR A 151 8.49 5.42 5.14
C THR A 151 7.39 6.42 5.49
N MET A 152 6.70 6.93 4.47
CA MET A 152 5.51 7.74 4.70
C MET A 152 4.35 6.95 5.31
N GLU A 153 4.33 5.63 5.16
CA GLU A 153 3.25 4.76 5.61
C GLU A 153 3.14 4.76 7.15
N THR A 154 4.29 4.66 7.85
CA THR A 154 4.35 4.60 9.31
C THR A 154 4.52 5.95 9.99
N PHE A 155 4.75 7.02 9.22
CA PHE A 155 5.08 8.34 9.75
C PHE A 155 4.03 8.88 10.73
N PHE A 156 2.76 8.93 10.32
CA PHE A 156 1.71 9.52 11.17
C PHE A 156 1.35 8.66 12.37
N GLU A 157 1.48 7.33 12.27
CA GLU A 157 1.33 6.44 13.42
C GLU A 157 2.42 6.74 14.46
N ARG A 158 3.68 6.81 14.03
CA ARG A 158 4.81 7.13 14.92
C ARG A 158 4.63 8.49 15.60
N VAL A 159 4.30 9.53 14.83
CA VAL A 159 4.07 10.89 15.39
C VAL A 159 2.92 10.89 16.38
N ALA A 160 1.85 10.14 16.09
CA ALA A 160 0.71 10.02 17.01
C ALA A 160 1.11 9.35 18.32
N LEU A 161 1.89 8.28 18.27
CA LEU A 161 2.42 7.57 19.43
C LEU A 161 3.29 8.47 20.31
N GLU A 162 4.23 9.19 19.70
CA GLU A 162 5.11 10.14 20.38
C GLU A 162 4.32 11.26 21.07
N ALA A 163 3.17 11.66 20.48
CA ALA A 163 2.27 12.66 21.02
C ALA A 163 1.19 12.11 21.97
N ASN A 164 1.19 10.81 22.28
CA ASN A 164 0.12 10.12 23.02
C ASN A 164 -1.27 10.30 22.41
N THR A 165 -1.35 10.46 21.09
CA THR A 165 -2.60 10.48 20.33
C THR A 165 -3.07 9.04 20.10
N PRO A 166 -4.36 8.72 20.32
CA PRO A 166 -4.88 7.37 20.12
C PRO A 166 -4.66 6.87 18.69
N VAL A 167 -4.16 5.64 18.57
CA VAL A 167 -3.98 4.93 17.29
C VAL A 167 -4.83 3.67 17.30
N TYR A 168 -5.53 3.40 16.19
CA TYR A 168 -6.41 2.25 16.01
C TYR A 168 -6.04 1.50 14.73
N GLY A 169 -6.04 0.17 14.78
CA GLY A 169 -5.94 -0.70 13.63
C GLY A 169 -7.33 -1.03 13.06
N LEU A 170 -7.43 -1.13 11.74
CA LEU A 170 -8.65 -1.61 11.07
C LEU A 170 -8.73 -3.12 11.02
N ASP A 171 -7.60 -3.81 10.94
CA ASP A 171 -7.55 -5.27 10.99
C ASP A 171 -7.15 -5.73 12.40
N ASP A 172 -7.67 -6.85 12.80
CA ASP A 172 -7.15 -7.58 13.94
C ASP A 172 -5.91 -8.42 13.57
N VAL A 173 -5.27 -9.00 14.58
CA VAL A 173 -4.06 -9.80 14.38
C VAL A 173 -4.30 -11.03 13.51
N GLY A 174 -5.46 -11.69 13.63
CA GLY A 174 -5.81 -12.86 12.83
C GLY A 174 -6.01 -12.52 11.35
N GLU A 175 -6.67 -11.40 11.07
CA GLU A 175 -6.83 -10.90 9.70
C GLU A 175 -5.49 -10.50 9.09
N THR A 176 -4.64 -9.86 9.89
CA THR A 176 -3.28 -9.49 9.45
C THR A 176 -2.44 -10.73 9.17
N MET A 177 -2.47 -11.75 10.03
CA MET A 177 -1.82 -13.04 9.79
C MET A 177 -2.30 -13.68 8.48
N TYR A 178 -3.62 -13.72 8.27
CA TYR A 178 -4.20 -14.26 7.05
C TYR A 178 -3.70 -13.50 5.81
N MET A 179 -3.73 -12.17 5.84
CA MET A 179 -3.31 -11.35 4.70
C MET A 179 -1.82 -11.50 4.37
N LEU A 180 -0.96 -11.63 5.38
CA LEU A 180 0.48 -11.73 5.18
C LEU A 180 0.96 -13.14 4.83
N PHE A 181 0.33 -14.18 5.41
CA PHE A 181 0.94 -15.51 5.42
C PHE A 181 0.07 -16.62 4.87
N ASP A 182 -1.25 -16.49 4.90
CA ASP A 182 -2.18 -17.60 4.63
C ASP A 182 -3.21 -17.28 3.55
N ARG A 183 -3.13 -16.10 2.96
CA ARG A 183 -4.00 -15.66 1.88
C ARG A 183 -3.90 -16.59 0.67
N GLU A 184 -2.67 -16.89 0.28
CA GLU A 184 -2.39 -17.80 -0.83
C GLU A 184 -2.21 -19.23 -0.35
N PRO A 185 -2.76 -20.23 -1.07
CA PRO A 185 -2.47 -21.62 -0.83
C PRO A 185 -0.95 -21.90 -0.87
N PHE A 186 -0.48 -22.82 -0.04
CA PHE A 186 0.95 -23.06 0.16
C PHE A 186 1.74 -23.30 -1.15
N HIS A 187 1.18 -24.07 -2.08
CA HIS A 187 1.82 -24.31 -3.38
C HIS A 187 2.00 -23.02 -4.21
N TRP A 188 1.05 -22.08 -4.12
CA TRP A 188 1.17 -20.77 -4.76
C TRP A 188 2.23 -19.91 -4.10
N GLN A 189 2.38 -19.97 -2.77
CA GLN A 189 3.46 -19.29 -2.06
C GLN A 189 4.83 -19.81 -2.51
N CYS A 190 4.96 -21.14 -2.73
CA CYS A 190 6.18 -21.74 -3.28
C CYS A 190 6.49 -21.23 -4.70
N GLU A 191 5.48 -21.19 -5.57
CA GLU A 191 5.63 -20.66 -6.92
C GLU A 191 5.95 -19.15 -6.94
N GLU A 192 5.37 -18.39 -6.03
CA GLU A 192 5.64 -16.97 -5.86
C GLU A 192 7.10 -16.73 -5.47
N LEU A 193 7.60 -17.43 -4.45
CA LEU A 193 9.00 -17.33 -4.03
C LEU A 193 9.96 -17.64 -5.19
N LYS A 194 9.70 -18.72 -5.94
CA LYS A 194 10.47 -19.07 -7.12
C LYS A 194 10.48 -17.96 -8.17
N LYS A 195 9.32 -17.37 -8.47
CA LYS A 195 9.20 -16.26 -9.43
C LYS A 195 9.96 -15.01 -9.00
N VAL A 196 9.91 -14.65 -7.72
CA VAL A 196 10.67 -13.51 -7.19
C VAL A 196 12.17 -13.73 -7.37
N VAL A 197 12.65 -14.95 -7.16
CA VAL A 197 14.06 -15.31 -7.35
C VAL A 197 14.44 -15.26 -8.84
N GLN A 198 13.62 -15.83 -9.72
CA GLN A 198 13.93 -15.96 -11.15
C GLN A 198 13.74 -14.67 -11.95
N TYR A 199 12.87 -13.76 -11.49
CA TYR A 199 12.51 -12.54 -12.25
C TYR A 199 12.51 -11.28 -11.38
N PRO A 200 13.58 -10.99 -10.62
CA PRO A 200 13.63 -9.87 -9.68
C PRO A 200 13.41 -8.51 -10.35
N GLU A 201 13.81 -8.37 -11.62
CA GLU A 201 13.61 -7.14 -12.39
C GLU A 201 12.12 -6.85 -12.69
N LYS A 202 11.27 -7.88 -12.71
CA LYS A 202 9.83 -7.69 -12.92
C LYS A 202 9.18 -7.13 -11.65
N GLU A 203 9.62 -7.58 -10.47
CA GLU A 203 9.20 -7.04 -9.18
C GLU A 203 9.52 -5.54 -9.09
N VAL A 204 10.77 -5.18 -9.38
CA VAL A 204 11.23 -3.78 -9.38
C VAL A 204 10.48 -2.93 -10.40
N ARG A 205 10.18 -3.48 -11.58
CA ARG A 205 9.41 -2.78 -12.62
C ARG A 205 7.98 -2.51 -12.17
N LEU A 206 7.32 -3.50 -11.57
CA LEU A 206 5.97 -3.34 -11.03
C LEU A 206 5.93 -2.24 -9.99
N GLU A 207 6.85 -2.26 -9.04
CA GLU A 207 6.88 -1.27 -7.97
C GLU A 207 7.15 0.14 -8.52
N ARG A 208 8.04 0.30 -9.49
CA ARG A 208 8.24 1.59 -10.20
C ARG A 208 6.96 2.09 -10.87
N GLN A 209 6.21 1.22 -11.53
CA GLN A 209 4.93 1.60 -12.12
C GLN A 209 3.92 2.05 -11.06
N LEU A 210 3.84 1.34 -9.93
CA LEU A 210 2.98 1.74 -8.80
C LEU A 210 3.40 3.08 -8.21
N LEU A 211 4.70 3.32 -8.04
CA LEU A 211 5.23 4.60 -7.56
C LEU A 211 4.89 5.76 -8.51
N ASP A 212 5.03 5.55 -9.82
CA ASP A 212 4.69 6.57 -10.81
C ASP A 212 3.17 6.85 -10.81
N MET A 213 2.34 5.81 -10.76
CA MET A 213 0.88 5.99 -10.64
C MET A 213 0.51 6.75 -9.37
N TYR A 214 1.15 6.43 -8.24
CA TYR A 214 0.93 7.10 -6.96
C TYR A 214 1.28 8.59 -7.05
N ARG A 215 2.45 8.94 -7.59
CA ARG A 215 2.90 10.33 -7.76
C ARG A 215 1.94 11.19 -8.58
N TYR A 216 1.17 10.56 -9.46
CA TYR A 216 0.13 11.23 -10.26
C TYR A 216 -1.29 11.05 -9.69
N GLY A 217 -1.45 10.46 -8.50
CA GLY A 217 -2.75 10.24 -7.86
C GLY A 217 -3.66 9.25 -8.59
N ARG A 218 -3.08 8.35 -9.40
CA ARG A 218 -3.80 7.36 -10.23
C ARG A 218 -4.17 6.11 -9.43
N LEU A 219 -4.89 6.30 -8.32
CA LEU A 219 -5.19 5.20 -7.37
C LEU A 219 -6.00 4.06 -8.01
N SER A 220 -6.91 4.37 -8.95
CA SER A 220 -7.68 3.34 -9.65
C SER A 220 -6.81 2.49 -10.56
N ASP A 221 -5.81 3.09 -11.21
CA ASP A 221 -4.88 2.36 -12.07
C ASP A 221 -3.94 1.47 -11.24
N MET A 222 -3.53 1.93 -10.04
CA MET A 222 -2.78 1.10 -9.10
C MET A 222 -3.59 -0.13 -8.70
N ALA A 223 -4.86 0.07 -8.29
CA ALA A 223 -5.75 -1.02 -7.92
C ALA A 223 -6.00 -2.00 -9.09
N TYR A 224 -6.05 -1.52 -10.32
CA TYR A 224 -6.16 -2.36 -11.52
C TYR A 224 -4.86 -3.13 -11.76
N LEU A 225 -3.70 -2.47 -11.69
CA LEU A 225 -2.40 -3.06 -11.96
C LEU A 225 -2.08 -4.23 -11.01
N VAL A 226 -2.29 -4.06 -9.70
CA VAL A 226 -2.03 -5.13 -8.72
C VAL A 226 -2.96 -6.33 -8.87
N LYS A 227 -4.13 -6.15 -9.50
CA LYS A 227 -5.11 -7.21 -9.77
C LYS A 227 -4.91 -7.86 -11.14
N SER A 228 -3.99 -7.37 -11.96
CA SER A 228 -3.75 -7.91 -13.30
C SER A 228 -3.15 -9.31 -13.21
N PRO A 229 -3.72 -10.31 -13.90
CA PRO A 229 -3.18 -11.67 -13.92
C PRO A 229 -1.78 -11.78 -14.54
N ASP A 230 -1.35 -10.75 -15.29
CA ASP A 230 -0.02 -10.70 -15.91
C ASP A 230 1.08 -10.30 -14.92
N ASN A 231 0.72 -9.87 -13.72
CA ASN A 231 1.68 -9.58 -12.67
C ASN A 231 2.20 -10.86 -12.04
N LEU A 232 3.52 -10.96 -11.86
CA LEU A 232 4.15 -12.12 -11.23
C LEU A 232 3.83 -12.22 -9.74
N THR A 233 3.65 -11.08 -9.10
CA THR A 233 3.13 -10.93 -7.76
C THR A 233 1.61 -10.98 -7.77
N SER A 234 1.03 -11.42 -8.88
CA SER A 234 -0.40 -11.38 -9.04
C SER A 234 -1.04 -12.02 -7.83
N LEU A 235 -1.69 -11.16 -7.14
CA LEU A 235 -2.84 -11.53 -6.39
C LEU A 235 -3.64 -12.48 -7.29
N SER A 236 -3.82 -13.71 -6.89
CA SER A 236 -4.62 -14.65 -7.67
C SER A 236 -6.04 -14.07 -7.86
N TYR A 237 -6.79 -14.55 -8.83
CA TYR A 237 -8.18 -14.11 -9.04
C TYR A 237 -9.03 -14.16 -7.75
N SER A 238 -8.71 -15.07 -6.82
CA SER A 238 -9.33 -15.14 -5.50
C SER A 238 -9.08 -13.88 -4.66
N ASP A 239 -7.97 -13.21 -4.85
CA ASP A 239 -7.57 -12.05 -4.07
C ASP A 239 -8.35 -10.79 -4.37
N TYR A 240 -8.88 -10.65 -5.58
CA TYR A 240 -9.80 -9.56 -5.90
C TYR A 240 -10.97 -9.52 -4.91
N GLN A 241 -11.56 -10.69 -4.61
CA GLN A 241 -12.64 -10.82 -3.64
C GLN A 241 -12.17 -10.51 -2.21
N VAL A 242 -10.95 -10.88 -1.87
CA VAL A 242 -10.36 -10.60 -0.54
C VAL A 242 -10.23 -9.10 -0.32
N PHE A 243 -9.69 -8.33 -1.28
CA PHE A 243 -9.59 -6.87 -1.17
C PHE A 243 -10.95 -6.19 -1.04
N ALA A 244 -11.91 -6.57 -1.88
CA ALA A 244 -13.25 -6.03 -1.82
C ALA A 244 -13.94 -6.36 -0.49
N LYS A 245 -13.75 -7.58 0.04
CA LYS A 245 -14.27 -8.00 1.34
C LYS A 245 -13.62 -7.22 2.48
N ARG A 246 -12.29 -7.06 2.46
CA ARG A 246 -11.53 -6.29 3.45
C ARG A 246 -12.02 -4.84 3.49
N ASN A 247 -12.14 -4.19 2.34
CA ASN A 247 -12.66 -2.82 2.25
C ASN A 247 -14.08 -2.69 2.82
N ARG A 248 -14.98 -3.66 2.57
CA ARG A 248 -16.33 -3.67 3.19
C ARG A 248 -16.28 -3.78 4.71
N GLN A 249 -15.36 -4.56 5.26
CA GLN A 249 -15.15 -4.65 6.70
C GLN A 249 -14.58 -3.34 7.26
N TRP A 250 -13.61 -2.75 6.56
CA TRP A 250 -13.05 -1.46 6.95
C TRP A 250 -14.09 -0.33 6.98
N VAL A 251 -15.01 -0.26 6.02
CA VAL A 251 -16.12 0.70 6.07
C VAL A 251 -16.94 0.54 7.36
N LYS A 252 -17.24 -0.70 7.77
CA LYS A 252 -17.99 -0.97 9.01
C LYS A 252 -17.20 -0.52 10.24
N ARG A 253 -15.90 -0.83 10.29
CA ARG A 253 -15.01 -0.47 11.41
C ARG A 253 -14.71 1.02 11.48
N LEU A 254 -14.60 1.69 10.34
CA LEU A 254 -14.47 3.14 10.26
C LEU A 254 -15.74 3.88 10.71
N SER A 255 -16.91 3.29 10.53
CA SER A 255 -18.20 3.97 10.78
C SER A 255 -18.33 4.61 12.17
N PRO A 256 -18.01 3.97 13.31
CA PRO A 256 -18.03 4.62 14.62
C PRO A 256 -17.06 5.80 14.70
N HIS A 257 -15.83 5.64 14.22
CA HIS A 257 -14.82 6.70 14.24
C HIS A 257 -15.21 7.89 13.35
N LEU A 258 -15.81 7.62 12.20
CA LEU A 258 -16.28 8.67 11.28
C LEU A 258 -17.47 9.43 11.83
N ARG A 259 -18.36 8.79 12.62
CA ARG A 259 -19.45 9.49 13.32
C ARG A 259 -18.94 10.47 14.37
N GLU A 260 -17.94 10.09 15.15
CA GLU A 260 -17.26 11.00 16.06
C GLU A 260 -16.49 12.10 15.30
N GLY A 261 -15.95 11.77 14.14
CA GLY A 261 -15.12 12.64 13.31
C GLY A 261 -13.70 12.81 13.83
N LYS A 262 -12.95 13.70 13.18
CA LYS A 262 -11.57 14.06 13.53
C LYS A 262 -10.59 12.88 13.52
N ALA A 263 -10.80 11.90 12.64
CA ALA A 263 -9.87 10.80 12.41
C ALA A 263 -8.94 11.13 11.22
N PHE A 264 -7.64 10.91 11.39
CA PHE A 264 -6.68 10.87 10.30
C PHE A 264 -6.37 9.42 9.98
N ILE A 265 -6.69 8.99 8.77
CA ILE A 265 -6.68 7.59 8.35
C ILE A 265 -5.56 7.43 7.34
N THR A 266 -4.62 6.52 7.59
CA THR A 266 -3.49 6.22 6.70
C THR A 266 -3.60 4.78 6.20
N LEU A 267 -3.77 4.59 4.90
CA LEU A 267 -3.97 3.28 4.29
C LEU A 267 -3.20 3.18 2.98
N ASN A 268 -2.69 2.02 2.67
CA ASN A 268 -1.99 1.80 1.41
C ASN A 268 -2.89 2.11 0.20
N ALA A 269 -2.34 2.85 -0.74
CA ALA A 269 -3.02 3.39 -1.91
C ALA A 269 -3.75 2.33 -2.75
N ILE A 270 -3.23 1.08 -2.78
CA ILE A 270 -3.80 -0.03 -3.56
C ILE A 270 -5.22 -0.40 -3.12
N TYR A 271 -5.62 -0.10 -1.88
CA TYR A 271 -6.94 -0.39 -1.34
C TYR A 271 -7.98 0.71 -1.62
N LEU A 272 -7.53 1.91 -2.01
CA LEU A 272 -8.43 3.08 -2.04
C LEU A 272 -9.13 3.25 -3.39
N GLY A 273 -8.44 2.94 -4.49
CA GLY A 273 -8.93 3.19 -5.84
C GLY A 273 -9.82 2.09 -6.42
N GLY A 274 -10.48 2.41 -7.54
CA GLY A 274 -11.33 1.47 -8.28
C GLY A 274 -12.75 1.36 -7.73
N GLU A 275 -13.58 0.56 -8.40
CA GLU A 275 -15.01 0.39 -8.07
C GLU A 275 -15.22 -0.28 -6.70
N ASP A 276 -14.38 -1.25 -6.37
CA ASP A 276 -14.37 -1.94 -5.07
C ASP A 276 -13.42 -1.29 -4.05
N GLY A 277 -12.82 -0.16 -4.41
CA GLY A 277 -11.91 0.57 -3.53
C GLY A 277 -12.64 1.20 -2.35
N LEU A 278 -11.92 1.44 -1.27
CA LEU A 278 -12.48 1.98 -0.03
C LEU A 278 -13.20 3.33 -0.25
N LEU A 279 -12.64 4.20 -1.12
CA LEU A 279 -13.26 5.51 -1.42
C LEU A 279 -14.63 5.36 -2.07
N ALA A 280 -14.80 4.39 -2.98
CA ALA A 280 -16.08 4.09 -3.62
C ALA A 280 -17.07 3.48 -2.61
N GLN A 281 -16.61 2.56 -1.78
CA GLN A 281 -17.45 1.91 -0.76
C GLN A 281 -17.90 2.88 0.33
N LEU A 282 -17.07 3.84 0.75
CA LEU A 282 -17.48 4.91 1.66
C LEU A 282 -18.56 5.80 1.04
N LYS A 283 -18.46 6.13 -0.25
CA LYS A 283 -19.51 6.86 -0.97
C LYS A 283 -20.81 6.07 -1.02
N ALA A 284 -20.74 4.77 -1.32
CA ALA A 284 -21.90 3.88 -1.31
C ALA A 284 -22.54 3.75 0.08
N ALA A 285 -21.75 3.87 1.15
CA ALA A 285 -22.24 3.92 2.54
C ALA A 285 -22.79 5.30 2.95
N GLY A 286 -22.92 6.27 2.02
CA GLY A 286 -23.54 7.58 2.26
C GLY A 286 -22.57 8.67 2.74
N TYR A 287 -21.28 8.42 2.81
CA TYR A 287 -20.30 9.45 3.12
C TYR A 287 -19.99 10.31 1.89
N ARG A 288 -19.72 11.59 2.14
CA ARG A 288 -19.19 12.50 1.14
C ARG A 288 -17.66 12.43 1.17
N VAL A 289 -17.07 11.86 0.14
CA VAL A 289 -15.61 11.74 -0.02
C VAL A 289 -15.16 12.67 -1.13
N LYS A 290 -14.34 13.67 -0.79
CA LYS A 290 -13.81 14.66 -1.72
C LYS A 290 -12.29 14.77 -1.59
N PRO A 291 -11.56 14.96 -2.71
CA PRO A 291 -10.15 15.32 -2.63
C PRO A 291 -9.96 16.59 -1.80
N VAL A 292 -8.86 16.66 -1.06
CA VAL A 292 -8.41 17.89 -0.41
C VAL A 292 -7.60 18.66 -1.45
N ASN A 293 -8.18 19.76 -1.92
CA ASN A 293 -7.51 20.67 -2.85
C ASN A 293 -6.70 21.71 -2.06
N ARG A 294 -5.85 22.44 -2.79
CA ARG A 294 -5.08 23.58 -2.26
C ARG A 294 -5.96 24.61 -1.59
#